data_f9af9b0ac3df69c5ac8d4ef2d83bdc63
#
_entry.id   f9af9b0ac3df69c5ac8d4ef2d83bdc63
#
_cell.length_a   1.000
_cell.length_b   1.000
_cell.length_c   1.000
_cell.angle_alpha   90.00
_cell.angle_beta   90.00
_cell.angle_gamma   90.00
#
_symmetry.space_group_name_H-M   'P 1'
#
loop_
_entity.id
_entity.type
_entity.pdbx_description
1 polymer ?
#
loop_
_entity_poly.entity_id
_entity_poly.type
_entity_poly.pdbx_seq_one_letter_code
_entity_poly.pdbx_strand_id
1 'polypeptide(L)'
;MSKVIVAGGGVIGLCAAYYLHKGGHEVVVIERGDIQTGTSFGNAGYVSPSHFIPLASPGIVAKGLQWMLSSSSPFYIKPRLDLDLIKWGLTFWRRSAKSHMEKNIPPLNEILHLSRALTSEIRDELGNHFRMEEVGCFMLYKSAVTEKHEIELAKEAAALGIETKIFDAKGVQEMEPEVEVNVRGGVLYPIDCHLHPGDLMQTIYQYLQSKGVQFHLNTTIEGFEKEGRKVSKVITDKGDFTADAFVLATGSWLPIVTKHLGIELLLQAGKGYSMTFENVEKNLHQPAILVDDRVAMTPMGTDLRMGGTMEISGLQSPMLIKRVQAIFKAAKNYYPNLPVSFPSSEKIWWGWRPLSPDGLPYIGRHSAFDNLVLSGGHAMLGLSLAAATGKLVEEIVGGKKTSMDITAFNVERYN
;
A
#
# COMPACT_ATOMS: atom_id res chain seq x y z
N MET A 1 -14.04 -27.00 5.05
CA MET A 1 -14.33 -26.27 3.79
C MET A 1 -15.49 -25.34 4.11
N SER A 2 -15.31 -24.04 3.89
CA SER A 2 -16.35 -23.02 4.15
C SER A 2 -16.49 -22.15 2.93
N LYS A 3 -17.68 -21.62 2.70
CA LYS A 3 -17.90 -20.58 1.70
C LYS A 3 -17.50 -19.23 2.29
N VAL A 4 -16.64 -18.49 1.61
CA VAL A 4 -16.09 -17.20 2.06
C VAL A 4 -16.36 -16.12 1.03
N ILE A 5 -16.97 -15.02 1.46
CA ILE A 5 -17.09 -13.82 0.65
C ILE A 5 -15.95 -12.87 0.99
N VAL A 6 -15.20 -12.45 -0.04
CA VAL A 6 -14.19 -11.40 0.02
C VAL A 6 -14.76 -10.14 -0.63
N ALA A 7 -14.99 -9.12 0.17
CA ALA A 7 -15.44 -7.81 -0.29
C ALA A 7 -14.23 -6.93 -0.61
N GLY A 8 -14.05 -6.62 -1.88
CA GLY A 8 -12.95 -5.84 -2.46
C GLY A 8 -12.01 -6.68 -3.33
N GLY A 9 -11.86 -6.27 -4.58
CA GLY A 9 -10.99 -6.86 -5.60
C GLY A 9 -9.62 -6.17 -5.75
N GLY A 10 -9.22 -5.35 -4.77
CA GLY A 10 -7.87 -4.79 -4.71
C GLY A 10 -6.82 -5.85 -4.36
N VAL A 11 -5.53 -5.48 -4.36
CA VAL A 11 -4.43 -6.43 -4.11
C VAL A 11 -4.58 -7.20 -2.79
N ILE A 12 -5.11 -6.57 -1.74
CA ILE A 12 -5.35 -7.23 -0.44
C ILE A 12 -6.45 -8.29 -0.59
N GLY A 13 -7.57 -7.96 -1.22
CA GLY A 13 -8.68 -8.91 -1.44
C GLY A 13 -8.29 -10.06 -2.37
N LEU A 14 -7.54 -9.78 -3.43
CA LEU A 14 -7.04 -10.81 -4.36
C LEU A 14 -6.06 -11.77 -3.67
N CYS A 15 -5.12 -11.26 -2.87
CA CYS A 15 -4.23 -12.12 -2.08
C CYS A 15 -5.00 -12.92 -1.02
N ALA A 16 -6.00 -12.32 -0.37
CA ALA A 16 -6.87 -13.05 0.57
C ALA A 16 -7.64 -14.18 -0.17
N ALA A 17 -8.22 -13.89 -1.32
CA ALA A 17 -8.92 -14.89 -2.14
C ALA A 17 -7.98 -16.01 -2.60
N TYR A 18 -6.74 -15.67 -2.99
CA TYR A 18 -5.72 -16.65 -3.38
C TYR A 18 -5.39 -17.62 -2.24
N TYR A 19 -5.06 -17.13 -1.05
CA TYR A 19 -4.72 -17.99 0.08
C TYR A 19 -5.93 -18.75 0.62
N LEU A 20 -7.13 -18.16 0.67
CA LEU A 20 -8.38 -18.84 1.03
C LEU A 20 -8.68 -19.99 0.07
N HIS A 21 -8.54 -19.78 -1.24
CA HIS A 21 -8.69 -20.86 -2.22
C HIS A 21 -7.66 -21.97 -2.00
N LYS A 22 -6.39 -21.63 -1.79
CA LYS A 22 -5.32 -22.62 -1.44
C LYS A 22 -5.62 -23.35 -0.13
N GLY A 23 -6.26 -22.67 0.82
CA GLY A 23 -6.74 -23.27 2.08
C GLY A 23 -7.94 -24.21 1.93
N GLY A 24 -8.46 -24.39 0.71
CA GLY A 24 -9.58 -25.29 0.40
C GLY A 24 -10.96 -24.70 0.65
N HIS A 25 -11.09 -23.36 0.73
CA HIS A 25 -12.38 -22.68 0.85
C HIS A 25 -13.01 -22.44 -0.52
N GLU A 26 -14.35 -22.42 -0.57
CA GLU A 26 -15.09 -21.87 -1.69
C GLU A 26 -15.08 -20.34 -1.58
N VAL A 27 -14.56 -19.64 -2.59
CA VAL A 27 -14.35 -18.19 -2.51
C VAL A 27 -15.22 -17.47 -3.53
N VAL A 28 -15.86 -16.39 -3.08
CA VAL A 28 -16.59 -15.44 -3.91
C VAL A 28 -16.03 -14.05 -3.66
N VAL A 29 -15.64 -13.33 -4.71
CA VAL A 29 -15.14 -11.95 -4.61
C VAL A 29 -16.19 -10.99 -5.12
N ILE A 30 -16.54 -9.97 -4.31
CA ILE A 30 -17.45 -8.88 -4.68
C ILE A 30 -16.63 -7.60 -4.80
N GLU A 31 -16.60 -6.97 -5.98
CA GLU A 31 -15.87 -5.74 -6.26
C GLU A 31 -16.81 -4.69 -6.87
N ARG A 32 -16.75 -3.48 -6.33
CA ARG A 32 -17.58 -2.35 -6.76
C ARG A 32 -17.26 -1.87 -8.18
N GLY A 33 -16.01 -1.94 -8.57
CA GLY A 33 -15.51 -1.60 -9.90
C GLY A 33 -15.09 -2.83 -10.69
N ASP A 34 -14.07 -2.61 -11.49
CA ASP A 34 -13.29 -3.67 -12.10
C ASP A 34 -11.96 -3.88 -11.34
N ILE A 35 -11.21 -4.92 -11.74
CA ILE A 35 -9.91 -5.23 -11.13
C ILE A 35 -8.84 -4.20 -11.55
N GLN A 36 -9.04 -3.45 -12.61
CA GLN A 36 -8.01 -2.61 -13.26
C GLN A 36 -8.05 -1.13 -12.83
N THR A 37 -9.12 -0.66 -12.19
CA THR A 37 -9.31 0.77 -11.86
C THR A 37 -9.06 1.12 -10.39
N GLY A 38 -8.84 0.13 -9.53
CA GLY A 38 -8.64 0.33 -8.09
C GLY A 38 -7.30 0.97 -7.71
N THR A 39 -7.20 1.39 -6.45
CA THR A 39 -5.99 2.04 -5.89
C THR A 39 -4.72 1.20 -6.06
N SER A 40 -4.84 -0.11 -6.04
CA SER A 40 -3.71 -1.02 -6.18
C SER A 40 -3.10 -1.00 -7.58
N PHE A 41 -3.91 -0.83 -8.63
CA PHE A 41 -3.47 -0.87 -10.02
C PHE A 41 -2.42 0.21 -10.35
N GLY A 42 -2.62 1.44 -9.86
CA GLY A 42 -1.68 2.54 -10.06
C GLY A 42 -0.63 2.70 -8.95
N ASN A 43 -0.44 1.68 -8.11
CA ASN A 43 0.61 1.67 -7.09
C ASN A 43 2.01 1.82 -7.70
N ALA A 44 2.96 2.34 -6.92
CA ALA A 44 4.34 2.53 -7.35
C ALA A 44 5.12 1.21 -7.59
N GLY A 45 4.60 0.07 -7.17
CA GLY A 45 5.17 -1.23 -7.50
C GLY A 45 6.20 -1.78 -6.51
N TYR A 46 6.43 -1.12 -5.39
CA TYR A 46 7.42 -1.58 -4.41
C TYR A 46 6.89 -2.68 -3.49
N VAL A 47 7.74 -3.67 -3.24
CA VAL A 47 7.66 -4.61 -2.13
C VAL A 47 8.91 -4.39 -1.29
N SER A 48 8.80 -3.60 -0.21
CA SER A 48 9.94 -2.94 0.46
C SER A 48 10.00 -3.27 1.95
N PRO A 49 10.72 -4.33 2.35
CA PRO A 49 11.06 -4.56 3.76
C PRO A 49 11.83 -3.40 4.41
N SER A 50 12.53 -2.58 3.62
CA SER A 50 13.23 -1.39 4.10
C SER A 50 12.33 -0.32 4.73
N HIS A 51 11.01 -0.37 4.48
CA HIS A 51 10.03 0.60 5.00
C HIS A 51 9.48 0.19 6.37
N PHE A 52 10.37 -0.23 7.28
CA PHE A 52 10.03 -0.71 8.63
C PHE A 52 9.62 0.39 9.62
N ILE A 53 9.84 1.67 9.28
CA ILE A 53 9.40 2.80 10.12
C ILE A 53 7.91 3.11 9.83
N PRO A 54 7.03 3.04 10.85
CA PRO A 54 5.62 3.38 10.68
C PRO A 54 5.41 4.84 10.25
N LEU A 55 4.31 5.13 9.54
CA LEU A 55 3.97 6.49 9.11
C LEU A 55 3.85 7.45 10.30
N ALA A 56 3.29 6.98 11.43
CA ALA A 56 3.21 7.74 12.67
C ALA A 56 4.56 7.69 13.40
N SER A 57 5.41 8.67 13.16
CA SER A 57 6.75 8.78 13.71
C SER A 57 7.01 10.16 14.31
N PRO A 58 7.99 10.31 15.23
CA PRO A 58 8.32 11.59 15.85
C PRO A 58 8.61 12.69 14.82
N GLY A 59 8.06 13.88 15.07
CA GLY A 59 8.27 15.05 14.21
C GLY A 59 7.41 15.08 12.94
N ILE A 60 6.75 13.99 12.55
CA ILE A 60 5.96 13.94 11.31
C ILE A 60 4.81 14.94 11.28
N VAL A 61 4.18 15.20 12.43
CA VAL A 61 3.07 16.16 12.53
C VAL A 61 3.57 17.59 12.30
N ALA A 62 4.68 17.99 12.95
CA ALA A 62 5.29 19.30 12.74
C ALA A 62 5.73 19.50 11.28
N LYS A 63 6.37 18.49 10.71
CA LYS A 63 6.79 18.45 9.30
C LYS A 63 5.58 18.54 8.36
N GLY A 64 4.49 17.83 8.68
CA GLY A 64 3.24 17.89 7.94
C GLY A 64 2.61 19.28 7.95
N LEU A 65 2.56 19.94 9.09
CA LEU A 65 2.06 21.32 9.22
C LEU A 65 2.91 22.31 8.39
N GLN A 66 4.25 22.16 8.42
CA GLN A 66 5.15 22.97 7.60
C GLN A 66 4.88 22.75 6.10
N TRP A 67 4.67 21.50 5.68
CA TRP A 67 4.37 21.16 4.28
C TRP A 67 3.03 21.71 3.81
N MET A 68 2.04 21.87 4.70
CA MET A 68 0.72 22.45 4.34
C MET A 68 0.81 23.90 3.87
N LEU A 69 1.89 24.63 4.18
CA LEU A 69 2.10 26.00 3.73
C LEU A 69 2.47 26.12 2.25
N SER A 70 2.81 25.02 1.56
CA SER A 70 3.18 25.01 0.15
C SER A 70 2.19 24.19 -0.70
N SER A 71 1.74 24.76 -1.81
CA SER A 71 0.85 24.09 -2.76
C SER A 71 1.51 22.96 -3.56
N SER A 72 2.85 22.90 -3.56
CA SER A 72 3.65 21.90 -4.25
C SER A 72 4.24 20.84 -3.29
N SER A 73 3.95 20.92 -2.00
CA SER A 73 4.49 19.96 -1.01
C SER A 73 4.00 18.54 -1.25
N PRO A 74 4.75 17.52 -0.82
CA PRO A 74 4.36 16.12 -0.97
C PRO A 74 3.20 15.71 -0.05
N PHE A 75 2.84 16.55 0.92
CA PHE A 75 1.77 16.28 1.89
C PHE A 75 0.77 17.44 1.99
N TYR A 76 -0.52 17.10 2.11
CA TYR A 76 -1.59 18.09 2.29
C TYR A 76 -2.79 17.51 3.02
N ILE A 77 -3.35 18.28 3.95
CA ILE A 77 -4.67 17.99 4.53
C ILE A 77 -5.60 19.14 4.16
N LYS A 78 -6.68 18.83 3.43
CA LYS A 78 -7.72 19.82 3.13
C LYS A 78 -8.47 20.18 4.41
N PRO A 79 -8.43 21.45 4.89
CA PRO A 79 -9.20 21.86 6.05
C PRO A 79 -10.70 21.61 5.81
N ARG A 80 -11.34 20.90 6.74
CA ARG A 80 -12.77 20.62 6.74
C ARG A 80 -13.27 20.29 8.14
N LEU A 81 -14.52 20.62 8.43
CA LEU A 81 -15.19 20.22 9.66
C LEU A 81 -15.67 18.75 9.49
N ASP A 82 -14.87 17.83 9.97
CA ASP A 82 -15.07 16.38 9.84
C ASP A 82 -14.59 15.74 11.14
N LEU A 83 -15.54 15.22 11.93
CA LEU A 83 -15.25 14.61 13.24
C LEU A 83 -14.37 13.38 13.11
N ASP A 84 -14.52 12.59 12.06
CA ASP A 84 -13.69 11.40 11.82
C ASP A 84 -12.24 11.82 11.52
N LEU A 85 -12.03 12.91 10.75
CA LEU A 85 -10.70 13.49 10.53
C LEU A 85 -10.08 14.02 11.82
N ILE A 86 -10.86 14.69 12.66
CA ILE A 86 -10.37 15.24 13.94
C ILE A 86 -9.97 14.09 14.88
N LYS A 87 -10.81 13.08 15.06
CA LYS A 87 -10.52 11.89 15.87
C LYS A 87 -9.28 11.17 15.34
N TRP A 88 -9.20 10.97 14.01
CA TRP A 88 -8.04 10.36 13.37
C TRP A 88 -6.77 11.18 13.61
N GLY A 89 -6.80 12.49 13.40
CA GLY A 89 -5.66 13.39 13.58
C GLY A 89 -5.13 13.44 15.01
N LEU A 90 -6.03 13.48 16.01
CA LEU A 90 -5.64 13.42 17.43
C LEU A 90 -5.00 12.07 17.78
N THR A 91 -5.56 10.98 17.26
CA THR A 91 -5.01 9.64 17.46
C THR A 91 -3.65 9.50 16.77
N PHE A 92 -3.52 9.97 15.51
CA PHE A 92 -2.26 10.02 14.79
C PHE A 92 -1.17 10.77 15.54
N TRP A 93 -1.50 11.98 16.08
CA TRP A 93 -0.57 12.75 16.89
C TRP A 93 -0.09 11.99 18.14
N ARG A 94 -1.02 11.37 18.88
CA ARG A 94 -0.69 10.56 20.06
C ARG A 94 0.18 9.35 19.70
N ARG A 95 -0.11 8.69 18.57
CA ARG A 95 0.62 7.50 18.09
C ARG A 95 1.95 7.85 17.43
N SER A 96 2.24 9.13 17.14
CA SER A 96 3.54 9.58 16.63
C SER A 96 4.60 9.75 17.73
N ALA A 97 4.33 9.37 18.97
CA ALA A 97 5.33 9.35 20.04
C ALA A 97 6.39 8.26 19.79
N LYS A 98 7.64 8.52 20.19
CA LYS A 98 8.78 7.61 19.98
C LYS A 98 8.54 6.21 20.52
N SER A 99 7.96 6.09 21.71
CA SER A 99 7.61 4.80 22.33
C SER A 99 6.62 3.97 21.52
N HIS A 100 5.65 4.62 20.84
CA HIS A 100 4.73 3.92 19.95
C HIS A 100 5.40 3.48 18.66
N MET A 101 6.22 4.34 18.07
CA MET A 101 7.00 3.99 16.87
C MET A 101 7.88 2.77 17.15
N GLU A 102 8.71 2.81 18.22
CA GLU A 102 9.62 1.72 18.59
C GLU A 102 8.86 0.40 18.86
N LYS A 103 7.68 0.47 19.48
CA LYS A 103 6.82 -0.72 19.71
C LYS A 103 6.29 -1.31 18.39
N ASN A 104 6.05 -0.48 17.38
CA ASN A 104 5.42 -0.88 16.14
C ASN A 104 6.43 -1.31 15.05
N ILE A 105 7.72 -1.00 15.20
CA ILE A 105 8.77 -1.42 14.27
C ILE A 105 8.88 -2.95 14.17
N PRO A 106 9.01 -3.73 15.27
CA PRO A 106 9.18 -5.17 15.16
C PRO A 106 8.06 -5.88 14.41
N PRO A 107 6.76 -5.70 14.74
CA PRO A 107 5.69 -6.38 14.01
C PRO A 107 5.56 -5.91 12.55
N LEU A 108 5.85 -4.64 12.26
CA LEU A 108 5.86 -4.14 10.88
C LEU A 108 7.01 -4.75 10.08
N ASN A 109 8.20 -4.83 10.66
CA ASN A 109 9.36 -5.47 10.02
C ASN A 109 9.08 -6.96 9.74
N GLU A 110 8.52 -7.69 10.71
CA GLU A 110 8.20 -9.11 10.57
C GLU A 110 7.20 -9.35 9.43
N ILE A 111 6.08 -8.61 9.37
CA ILE A 111 5.08 -8.80 8.31
C ILE A 111 5.61 -8.39 6.93
N LEU A 112 6.50 -7.38 6.84
CA LEU A 112 7.13 -6.98 5.59
C LEU A 112 8.04 -8.09 5.04
N HIS A 113 8.88 -8.70 5.89
CA HIS A 113 9.73 -9.82 5.51
C HIS A 113 8.92 -11.06 5.12
N LEU A 114 7.91 -11.42 5.90
CA LEU A 114 6.98 -12.50 5.57
C LEU A 114 6.31 -12.25 4.21
N SER A 115 5.81 -11.04 3.98
CA SER A 115 5.13 -10.70 2.73
C SER A 115 6.07 -10.72 1.52
N ARG A 116 7.32 -10.29 1.70
CA ARG A 116 8.34 -10.36 0.66
C ARG A 116 8.61 -11.80 0.22
N ALA A 117 8.79 -12.71 1.18
CA ALA A 117 8.97 -14.13 0.90
C ALA A 117 7.76 -14.74 0.18
N LEU A 118 6.55 -14.49 0.70
CA LEU A 118 5.31 -14.98 0.12
C LEU A 118 5.02 -14.40 -1.28
N THR A 119 5.46 -13.16 -1.57
CA THR A 119 5.35 -12.58 -2.92
C THR A 119 6.25 -13.33 -3.91
N SER A 120 7.45 -13.73 -3.48
CA SER A 120 8.33 -14.59 -4.30
C SER A 120 7.72 -15.97 -4.53
N GLU A 121 7.08 -16.58 -3.52
CA GLU A 121 6.36 -17.85 -3.71
C GLU A 121 5.21 -17.73 -4.72
N ILE A 122 4.45 -16.61 -4.70
CA ILE A 122 3.41 -16.34 -5.71
C ILE A 122 4.03 -16.25 -7.12
N ARG A 123 5.17 -15.57 -7.26
CA ARG A 123 5.92 -15.50 -8.53
C ARG A 123 6.33 -16.87 -9.02
N ASP A 124 6.88 -17.68 -8.13
CA ASP A 124 7.40 -19.01 -8.50
C ASP A 124 6.27 -19.99 -8.86
N GLU A 125 5.10 -19.85 -8.22
CA GLU A 125 3.92 -20.68 -8.49
C GLU A 125 3.15 -20.25 -9.74
N LEU A 126 2.96 -18.94 -9.94
CA LEU A 126 2.11 -18.40 -11.03
C LEU A 126 2.90 -17.95 -12.25
N GLY A 127 4.24 -17.96 -12.19
CA GLY A 127 5.13 -17.36 -13.18
C GLY A 127 5.35 -15.86 -12.96
N ASN A 128 6.49 -15.34 -13.45
CA ASN A 128 6.85 -13.92 -13.31
C ASN A 128 6.15 -13.02 -14.36
N HIS A 129 4.85 -13.21 -14.57
CA HIS A 129 4.07 -12.42 -15.52
C HIS A 129 3.90 -10.96 -15.08
N PHE A 130 4.16 -10.65 -13.82
CA PHE A 130 4.09 -9.32 -13.23
C PHE A 130 5.45 -8.64 -13.08
N ARG A 131 6.47 -9.15 -13.76
CA ARG A 131 7.77 -8.49 -13.91
C ARG A 131 8.40 -8.11 -12.56
N MET A 132 8.42 -9.04 -11.61
CA MET A 132 9.08 -8.84 -10.33
C MET A 132 10.60 -8.88 -10.51
N GLU A 133 11.27 -7.82 -10.08
CA GLU A 133 12.73 -7.68 -10.13
C GLU A 133 13.29 -7.45 -8.72
N GLU A 134 14.35 -8.18 -8.38
CA GLU A 134 14.99 -8.21 -7.07
C GLU A 134 16.33 -7.47 -7.10
N VAL A 135 16.28 -6.22 -7.53
CA VAL A 135 17.48 -5.36 -7.72
C VAL A 135 17.70 -4.38 -6.57
N GLY A 136 16.85 -4.40 -5.58
CA GLY A 136 16.88 -3.44 -4.47
C GLY A 136 16.07 -2.18 -4.76
N CYS A 137 16.20 -1.19 -3.87
CA CYS A 137 15.62 0.15 -4.04
C CYS A 137 16.56 1.20 -3.45
N PHE A 138 16.83 2.25 -4.21
CA PHE A 138 17.61 3.39 -3.73
C PHE A 138 16.76 4.40 -2.94
N MET A 139 17.30 4.87 -1.83
CA MET A 139 16.88 6.11 -1.15
C MET A 139 17.84 7.20 -1.57
N LEU A 140 17.49 7.98 -2.60
CA LEU A 140 18.34 9.03 -3.18
C LEU A 140 18.13 10.35 -2.46
N TYR A 141 19.22 11.05 -2.14
CA TYR A 141 19.20 12.31 -1.42
C TYR A 141 20.04 13.40 -2.09
N LYS A 142 19.58 14.66 -1.93
CA LYS A 142 20.21 15.87 -2.49
C LYS A 142 20.69 16.82 -1.41
N SER A 143 20.06 16.84 -0.23
CA SER A 143 20.46 17.72 0.87
C SER A 143 21.36 17.01 1.87
N ALA A 144 22.29 17.76 2.48
CA ALA A 144 23.15 17.23 3.56
C ALA A 144 22.35 16.77 4.80
N VAL A 145 21.18 17.38 5.03
CA VAL A 145 20.29 17.00 6.13
C VAL A 145 19.67 15.64 5.87
N THR A 146 19.19 15.41 4.64
CA THR A 146 18.60 14.12 4.24
C THR A 146 19.69 13.03 4.18
N GLU A 147 20.87 13.34 3.64
CA GLU A 147 22.03 12.43 3.65
C GLU A 147 22.31 11.88 5.06
N LYS A 148 22.47 12.78 6.04
CA LYS A 148 22.72 12.39 7.43
C LYS A 148 21.59 11.50 7.97
N HIS A 149 20.35 11.85 7.70
CA HIS A 149 19.17 11.09 8.15
C HIS A 149 19.13 9.69 7.53
N GLU A 150 19.33 9.57 6.21
CA GLU A 150 19.30 8.27 5.52
C GLU A 150 20.46 7.36 5.96
N ILE A 151 21.65 7.92 6.23
CA ILE A 151 22.78 7.15 6.80
C ILE A 151 22.47 6.65 8.22
N GLU A 152 21.78 7.45 9.05
CA GLU A 152 21.32 7.01 10.37
C GLU A 152 20.28 5.89 10.26
N LEU A 153 19.28 6.03 9.35
CA LEU A 153 18.31 4.98 9.08
C LEU A 153 18.93 3.68 8.57
N ALA A 154 19.97 3.77 7.72
CA ALA A 154 20.71 2.61 7.26
C ALA A 154 21.37 1.84 8.43
N LYS A 155 21.86 2.54 9.46
CA LYS A 155 22.41 1.90 10.67
C LYS A 155 21.30 1.22 11.50
N GLU A 156 20.13 1.86 11.62
CA GLU A 156 18.97 1.28 12.29
C GLU A 156 18.48 0.02 11.54
N ALA A 157 18.43 0.07 10.21
CA ALA A 157 18.12 -1.07 9.36
C ALA A 157 19.09 -2.24 9.57
N ALA A 158 20.40 -1.96 9.61
CA ALA A 158 21.42 -2.97 9.86
C ALA A 158 21.25 -3.64 11.24
N ALA A 159 20.82 -2.89 12.27
CA ALA A 159 20.51 -3.44 13.59
C ALA A 159 19.29 -4.39 13.58
N LEU A 160 18.41 -4.26 12.58
CA LEU A 160 17.27 -5.16 12.32
C LEU A 160 17.61 -6.31 11.36
N GLY A 161 18.89 -6.44 10.95
CA GLY A 161 19.35 -7.47 10.01
C GLY A 161 19.08 -7.13 8.54
N ILE A 162 18.70 -5.90 8.22
CA ILE A 162 18.48 -5.45 6.84
C ILE A 162 19.80 -4.93 6.27
N GLU A 163 20.30 -5.58 5.21
CA GLU A 163 21.51 -5.14 4.49
C GLU A 163 21.28 -3.79 3.82
N THR A 164 22.27 -2.90 3.91
CA THR A 164 22.29 -1.60 3.24
C THR A 164 23.64 -1.34 2.59
N LYS A 165 23.65 -0.61 1.46
CA LYS A 165 24.85 -0.15 0.79
C LYS A 165 24.76 1.36 0.57
N ILE A 166 25.76 2.08 1.02
CA ILE A 166 25.81 3.55 0.90
C ILE A 166 26.70 3.90 -0.29
N PHE A 167 26.17 4.73 -1.18
CA PHE A 167 26.84 5.20 -2.39
C PHE A 167 26.97 6.73 -2.37
N ASP A 168 28.11 7.24 -2.83
CA ASP A 168 28.25 8.63 -3.19
C ASP A 168 27.63 8.92 -4.57
N ALA A 169 27.67 10.17 -5.01
CA ALA A 169 27.09 10.57 -6.31
C ALA A 169 27.67 9.76 -7.49
N LYS A 170 28.99 9.48 -7.45
CA LYS A 170 29.64 8.71 -8.51
C LYS A 170 29.18 7.27 -8.52
N GLY A 171 29.10 6.63 -7.37
CA GLY A 171 28.63 5.25 -7.25
C GLY A 171 27.17 5.10 -7.68
N VAL A 172 26.29 6.08 -7.39
CA VAL A 172 24.91 6.09 -7.90
C VAL A 172 24.90 6.23 -9.43
N GLN A 173 25.74 7.11 -10.00
CA GLN A 173 25.84 7.27 -11.45
C GLN A 173 26.35 6.01 -12.16
N GLU A 174 27.23 5.25 -11.56
CA GLU A 174 27.72 3.98 -12.11
C GLU A 174 26.62 2.91 -12.16
N MET A 175 25.63 2.98 -11.24
CA MET A 175 24.47 2.10 -11.22
C MET A 175 23.38 2.53 -12.22
N GLU A 176 23.41 3.77 -12.70
CA GLU A 176 22.47 4.36 -13.67
C GLU A 176 23.21 4.88 -14.91
N PRO A 177 23.75 3.97 -15.76
CA PRO A 177 24.67 4.39 -16.85
C PRO A 177 23.95 5.11 -18.00
N GLU A 178 22.65 4.93 -18.19
CA GLU A 178 21.90 5.48 -19.33
C GLU A 178 21.34 6.90 -19.07
N VAL A 179 21.20 7.27 -17.82
CA VAL A 179 20.63 8.56 -17.42
C VAL A 179 21.60 9.33 -16.53
N GLU A 180 21.59 10.64 -16.65
CA GLU A 180 22.34 11.52 -15.73
C GLU A 180 21.61 11.58 -14.39
N VAL A 181 22.38 11.36 -13.28
CA VAL A 181 21.86 11.39 -11.93
C VAL A 181 22.42 12.57 -11.16
N ASN A 182 21.57 13.48 -10.73
CA ASN A 182 21.93 14.66 -9.96
C ASN A 182 21.56 14.47 -8.47
N VAL A 183 22.46 13.87 -7.70
CA VAL A 183 22.29 13.55 -6.25
C VAL A 183 23.58 13.84 -5.48
N ARG A 184 23.51 13.85 -4.15
CA ARG A 184 24.68 13.77 -3.30
C ARG A 184 25.13 12.33 -3.08
N GLY A 185 24.16 11.39 -3.11
CA GLY A 185 24.37 9.96 -2.91
C GLY A 185 23.04 9.25 -2.71
N GLY A 186 23.13 8.00 -2.27
CA GLY A 186 21.96 7.17 -1.98
C GLY A 186 22.30 6.00 -1.07
N VAL A 187 21.27 5.49 -0.40
CA VAL A 187 21.32 4.22 0.31
C VAL A 187 20.54 3.19 -0.50
N LEU A 188 21.17 2.12 -0.90
CA LEU A 188 20.54 0.98 -1.54
C LEU A 188 20.14 -0.05 -0.49
N TYR A 189 18.91 -0.53 -0.57
CA TYR A 189 18.36 -1.64 0.20
C TYR A 189 18.19 -2.86 -0.70
N PRO A 190 19.14 -3.81 -0.75
CA PRO A 190 19.11 -4.95 -1.67
C PRO A 190 17.91 -5.88 -1.47
N ILE A 191 17.36 -5.93 -0.26
CA ILE A 191 16.20 -6.79 0.07
C ILE A 191 14.89 -6.35 -0.62
N ASP A 192 14.80 -5.08 -0.98
CA ASP A 192 13.62 -4.54 -1.65
C ASP A 192 13.52 -5.09 -3.09
N CYS A 193 12.31 -5.17 -3.57
CA CYS A 193 12.04 -5.49 -4.96
C CYS A 193 10.90 -4.63 -5.50
N HIS A 194 10.72 -4.66 -6.79
CA HIS A 194 9.59 -4.01 -7.44
C HIS A 194 8.92 -4.94 -8.44
N LEU A 195 7.71 -4.59 -8.82
CA LEU A 195 6.90 -5.37 -9.76
C LEU A 195 5.85 -4.46 -10.42
N HIS A 196 5.22 -4.94 -11.48
CA HIS A 196 4.09 -4.25 -12.09
C HIS A 196 2.78 -4.61 -11.37
N PRO A 197 2.18 -3.68 -10.58
CA PRO A 197 1.03 -4.01 -9.73
C PRO A 197 -0.21 -4.47 -10.51
N GLY A 198 -0.46 -3.87 -11.68
CA GLY A 198 -1.58 -4.26 -12.54
C GLY A 198 -1.44 -5.69 -13.04
N ASP A 199 -0.22 -6.07 -13.46
CA ASP A 199 0.06 -7.43 -13.94
C ASP A 199 -0.04 -8.46 -12.81
N LEU A 200 0.43 -8.12 -11.59
CA LEU A 200 0.24 -8.98 -10.42
C LEU A 200 -1.25 -9.24 -10.16
N MET A 201 -2.06 -8.17 -10.11
CA MET A 201 -3.49 -8.29 -9.88
C MET A 201 -4.17 -9.13 -10.97
N GLN A 202 -3.81 -8.90 -12.24
CA GLN A 202 -4.35 -9.65 -13.36
C GLN A 202 -3.93 -11.13 -13.32
N THR A 203 -2.67 -11.42 -12.95
CA THR A 203 -2.17 -12.80 -12.82
C THR A 203 -2.94 -13.57 -11.74
N ILE A 204 -3.11 -12.97 -10.56
CA ILE A 204 -3.87 -13.60 -9.46
C ILE A 204 -5.34 -13.76 -9.86
N TYR A 205 -5.95 -12.76 -10.47
CA TYR A 205 -7.34 -12.79 -10.92
C TYR A 205 -7.57 -13.92 -11.93
N GLN A 206 -6.75 -14.02 -12.97
CA GLN A 206 -6.86 -15.07 -14.00
C GLN A 206 -6.65 -16.46 -13.40
N TYR A 207 -5.67 -16.61 -12.51
CA TYR A 207 -5.46 -17.87 -11.79
C TYR A 207 -6.71 -18.27 -11.01
N LEU A 208 -7.27 -17.37 -10.20
CA LEU A 208 -8.46 -17.64 -9.40
C LEU A 208 -9.68 -18.00 -10.26
N GLN A 209 -9.89 -17.28 -11.38
CA GLN A 209 -10.95 -17.62 -12.34
C GLN A 209 -10.76 -19.03 -12.93
N SER A 210 -9.53 -19.40 -13.28
CA SER A 210 -9.23 -20.73 -13.81
C SER A 210 -9.48 -21.85 -12.80
N LYS A 211 -9.50 -21.51 -11.49
CA LYS A 211 -9.81 -22.42 -10.38
C LYS A 211 -11.29 -22.39 -9.96
N GLY A 212 -12.15 -21.66 -10.68
CA GLY A 212 -13.59 -21.59 -10.43
C GLY A 212 -14.00 -20.60 -9.32
N VAL A 213 -13.10 -19.72 -8.87
CA VAL A 213 -13.48 -18.63 -7.96
C VAL A 213 -14.41 -17.66 -8.68
N GLN A 214 -15.54 -17.34 -8.06
CA GLN A 214 -16.55 -16.45 -8.63
C GLN A 214 -16.21 -14.99 -8.35
N PHE A 215 -16.33 -14.13 -9.37
CA PHE A 215 -16.14 -12.69 -9.26
C PHE A 215 -17.42 -11.94 -9.67
N HIS A 216 -17.96 -11.17 -8.74
CA HIS A 216 -19.06 -10.24 -8.99
C HIS A 216 -18.48 -8.83 -9.08
N LEU A 217 -18.10 -8.43 -10.31
CA LEU A 217 -17.56 -7.10 -10.61
C LEU A 217 -18.69 -6.09 -10.81
N ASN A 218 -18.35 -4.79 -10.66
CA ASN A 218 -19.32 -3.69 -10.72
C ASN A 218 -20.51 -3.91 -9.79
N THR A 219 -20.26 -4.47 -8.60
CA THR A 219 -21.26 -4.85 -7.61
C THR A 219 -21.00 -4.14 -6.30
N THR A 220 -21.91 -3.26 -5.91
CA THR A 220 -21.76 -2.40 -4.73
C THR A 220 -22.45 -3.01 -3.53
N ILE A 221 -21.73 -3.10 -2.41
CA ILE A 221 -22.30 -3.51 -1.12
C ILE A 221 -23.11 -2.36 -0.56
N GLU A 222 -24.39 -2.60 -0.26
CA GLU A 222 -25.34 -1.64 0.29
C GLU A 222 -25.66 -1.92 1.75
N GLY A 223 -25.39 -3.15 2.24
CA GLY A 223 -25.68 -3.50 3.62
C GLY A 223 -25.34 -4.95 3.99
N PHE A 224 -25.75 -5.33 5.18
CA PHE A 224 -25.57 -6.67 5.73
C PHE A 224 -26.79 -7.07 6.56
N GLU A 225 -27.16 -8.35 6.51
CA GLU A 225 -28.04 -8.97 7.51
C GLU A 225 -27.18 -9.67 8.58
N LYS A 226 -27.72 -9.69 9.79
CA LYS A 226 -27.03 -10.25 10.98
C LYS A 226 -27.96 -11.19 11.72
N GLU A 227 -27.42 -12.31 12.20
CA GLU A 227 -28.07 -13.25 13.07
C GLU A 227 -27.22 -13.46 14.33
N GLY A 228 -27.62 -12.80 15.43
CA GLY A 228 -26.80 -12.77 16.67
C GLY A 228 -25.41 -12.17 16.40
N ARG A 229 -24.37 -12.96 16.66
CA ARG A 229 -22.96 -12.59 16.47
C ARG A 229 -22.41 -12.99 15.09
N LYS A 230 -23.26 -13.25 14.12
CA LYS A 230 -22.81 -13.61 12.76
C LYS A 230 -23.39 -12.67 11.71
N VAL A 231 -22.60 -12.36 10.72
CA VAL A 231 -23.08 -11.85 9.45
C VAL A 231 -23.69 -13.02 8.69
N SER A 232 -24.97 -12.94 8.31
CA SER A 232 -25.67 -14.00 7.58
C SER A 232 -25.68 -13.73 6.06
N LYS A 233 -25.67 -12.44 5.67
CA LYS A 233 -25.81 -12.06 4.28
C LYS A 233 -25.14 -10.71 3.97
N VAL A 234 -24.58 -10.57 2.78
CA VAL A 234 -24.21 -9.28 2.16
C VAL A 234 -25.33 -8.89 1.19
N ILE A 235 -25.83 -7.67 1.33
CA ILE A 235 -26.82 -7.05 0.45
C ILE A 235 -26.08 -6.19 -0.57
N THR A 236 -26.38 -6.36 -1.86
CA THR A 236 -25.75 -5.59 -2.94
C THR A 236 -26.79 -5.07 -3.95
N ASP A 237 -26.37 -4.13 -4.78
CA ASP A 237 -27.16 -3.57 -5.88
C ASP A 237 -27.50 -4.60 -7.00
N LYS A 238 -26.92 -5.82 -6.94
CA LYS A 238 -27.14 -6.90 -7.91
C LYS A 238 -27.62 -8.22 -7.30
N GLY A 239 -28.16 -8.15 -6.08
CA GLY A 239 -28.64 -9.31 -5.34
C GLY A 239 -27.85 -9.59 -4.09
N ASP A 240 -28.30 -10.56 -3.32
CA ASP A 240 -27.80 -10.89 -2.01
C ASP A 240 -26.92 -12.14 -2.03
N PHE A 241 -25.90 -12.17 -1.16
CA PHE A 241 -24.96 -13.30 -1.08
C PHE A 241 -24.83 -13.79 0.34
N THR A 242 -24.92 -15.12 0.52
CA THR A 242 -24.74 -15.81 1.80
C THR A 242 -23.40 -16.55 1.82
N ALA A 243 -22.77 -16.60 2.98
CA ALA A 243 -21.51 -17.34 3.20
C ALA A 243 -21.34 -17.71 4.68
N ASP A 244 -20.39 -18.61 4.96
CA ASP A 244 -20.01 -19.00 6.31
C ASP A 244 -19.10 -17.96 6.97
N ALA A 245 -18.27 -17.26 6.17
CA ALA A 245 -17.37 -16.22 6.64
C ALA A 245 -17.27 -15.05 5.63
N PHE A 246 -16.93 -13.89 6.15
CA PHE A 246 -16.84 -12.63 5.39
C PHE A 246 -15.50 -11.94 5.66
N VAL A 247 -14.82 -11.50 4.61
CA VAL A 247 -13.59 -10.74 4.65
C VAL A 247 -13.83 -9.37 4.03
N LEU A 248 -13.66 -8.29 4.78
CA LEU A 248 -13.80 -6.93 4.26
C LEU A 248 -12.41 -6.36 3.95
N ALA A 249 -12.09 -6.24 2.65
CA ALA A 249 -10.83 -5.73 2.12
C ALA A 249 -11.06 -4.50 1.19
N THR A 250 -12.00 -3.62 1.55
CA THR A 250 -12.53 -2.55 0.71
C THR A 250 -11.69 -1.26 0.73
N GLY A 251 -10.41 -1.34 1.13
CA GLY A 251 -9.45 -0.24 1.06
C GLY A 251 -9.93 1.01 1.81
N SER A 252 -9.88 2.17 1.18
CA SER A 252 -10.31 3.44 1.80
C SER A 252 -11.82 3.56 2.03
N TRP A 253 -12.63 2.65 1.51
CA TRP A 253 -14.07 2.56 1.77
C TRP A 253 -14.40 1.67 2.96
N LEU A 254 -13.41 1.02 3.58
CA LEU A 254 -13.63 0.12 4.71
C LEU A 254 -14.46 0.74 5.85
N PRO A 255 -14.23 2.00 6.29
CA PRO A 255 -15.06 2.62 7.32
C PRO A 255 -16.53 2.80 6.90
N ILE A 256 -16.78 3.04 5.61
CA ILE A 256 -18.14 3.21 5.08
C ILE A 256 -18.87 1.86 5.12
N VAL A 257 -18.21 0.80 4.66
CA VAL A 257 -18.78 -0.54 4.61
C VAL A 257 -19.01 -1.09 6.04
N THR A 258 -18.07 -0.88 6.96
CA THR A 258 -18.21 -1.37 8.34
C THR A 258 -19.27 -0.63 9.15
N LYS A 259 -19.61 0.62 8.80
CA LYS A 259 -20.72 1.36 9.43
C LYS A 259 -22.07 0.64 9.28
N HIS A 260 -22.32 -0.09 8.20
CA HIS A 260 -23.53 -0.92 8.04
C HIS A 260 -23.61 -2.07 9.07
N LEU A 261 -22.47 -2.43 9.67
CA LEU A 261 -22.38 -3.43 10.74
C LEU A 261 -22.36 -2.80 12.15
N GLY A 262 -22.36 -1.47 12.24
CA GLY A 262 -22.20 -0.74 13.49
C GLY A 262 -20.76 -0.69 13.99
N ILE A 263 -19.77 -0.94 13.11
CA ILE A 263 -18.34 -0.89 13.45
C ILE A 263 -17.77 0.45 13.00
N GLU A 264 -17.14 1.18 13.92
CA GLU A 264 -16.37 2.39 13.65
C GLU A 264 -14.90 2.06 13.50
N LEU A 265 -14.27 2.48 12.40
CA LEU A 265 -12.83 2.36 12.16
C LEU A 265 -12.22 3.73 11.91
N LEU A 266 -11.14 4.03 12.60
CA LEU A 266 -10.35 5.25 12.37
C LEU A 266 -9.46 5.05 11.13
N LEU A 267 -9.93 5.53 9.99
CA LEU A 267 -9.20 5.45 8.73
C LEU A 267 -9.47 6.70 7.89
N GLN A 268 -8.42 7.27 7.30
CA GLN A 268 -8.54 8.38 6.36
C GLN A 268 -8.04 7.97 4.98
N ALA A 269 -8.66 8.53 3.95
CA ALA A 269 -8.26 8.32 2.56
C ALA A 269 -7.17 9.33 2.16
N GLY A 270 -5.97 8.84 1.89
CA GLY A 270 -4.83 9.64 1.42
C GLY A 270 -4.63 9.52 -0.08
N LYS A 271 -5.04 10.54 -0.85
CA LYS A 271 -4.88 10.56 -2.30
C LYS A 271 -3.42 10.65 -2.70
N GLY A 272 -3.00 9.81 -3.62
CA GLY A 272 -1.72 9.87 -4.30
C GLY A 272 -1.91 9.90 -5.80
N TYR A 273 -0.88 10.34 -6.50
CA TYR A 273 -0.86 10.44 -7.96
C TYR A 273 0.26 9.60 -8.53
N SER A 274 0.04 9.05 -9.72
CA SER A 274 1.11 8.45 -10.52
C SER A 274 0.96 8.74 -12.01
N MET A 275 2.09 8.70 -12.69
CA MET A 275 2.22 8.84 -14.13
C MET A 275 3.05 7.66 -14.62
N THR A 276 2.57 6.96 -15.64
CA THR A 276 3.31 5.89 -16.30
C THR A 276 3.69 6.35 -17.70
N PHE A 277 4.97 6.25 -18.02
CA PHE A 277 5.54 6.55 -19.32
C PHE A 277 5.88 5.23 -19.98
N GLU A 278 5.27 4.98 -21.11
CA GLU A 278 5.44 3.73 -21.86
C GLU A 278 6.67 3.83 -22.77
N ASN A 279 7.42 2.71 -22.90
CA ASN A 279 8.55 2.57 -23.82
C ASN A 279 9.58 3.69 -23.71
N VAL A 280 10.08 3.96 -22.51
CA VAL A 280 11.11 4.97 -22.26
C VAL A 280 12.44 4.52 -22.83
N GLU A 281 12.98 5.25 -23.81
CA GLU A 281 14.18 4.87 -24.58
C GLU A 281 15.43 4.70 -23.69
N LYS A 282 15.59 5.59 -22.70
CA LYS A 282 16.62 5.51 -21.64
C LYS A 282 15.94 5.45 -20.31
N ASN A 283 15.68 4.24 -19.84
CA ASN A 283 14.96 4.02 -18.58
C ASN A 283 15.96 3.94 -17.40
N LEU A 284 15.42 3.97 -16.19
CA LEU A 284 16.18 3.71 -14.98
C LEU A 284 16.49 2.20 -14.88
N HIS A 285 17.66 1.87 -14.35
CA HIS A 285 18.05 0.50 -14.02
C HIS A 285 17.61 0.11 -12.61
N GLN A 286 17.53 1.11 -11.71
CA GLN A 286 17.19 0.91 -10.31
C GLN A 286 15.91 1.66 -9.91
N PRO A 287 14.99 1.02 -9.19
CA PRO A 287 13.91 1.76 -8.57
C PRO A 287 14.46 2.66 -7.47
N ALA A 288 13.88 3.84 -7.31
CA ALA A 288 14.36 4.84 -6.36
C ALA A 288 13.24 5.62 -5.69
N ILE A 289 13.45 5.99 -4.43
CA ILE A 289 12.70 7.02 -3.74
C ILE A 289 13.56 8.29 -3.69
N LEU A 290 13.06 9.39 -4.24
CA LEU A 290 13.64 10.72 -4.16
C LEU A 290 13.25 11.30 -2.79
N VAL A 291 14.12 11.13 -1.79
CA VAL A 291 13.73 11.27 -0.38
C VAL A 291 13.33 12.69 -0.01
N ASP A 292 14.05 13.70 -0.50
CA ASP A 292 13.74 15.11 -0.21
C ASP A 292 12.35 15.51 -0.74
N ASP A 293 11.92 14.95 -1.88
CA ASP A 293 10.66 15.28 -2.58
C ASP A 293 9.54 14.24 -2.37
N ARG A 294 9.85 13.09 -1.74
CA ARG A 294 8.90 11.98 -1.53
C ARG A 294 8.28 11.46 -2.84
N VAL A 295 9.10 11.30 -3.86
CA VAL A 295 8.70 10.78 -5.18
C VAL A 295 9.29 9.39 -5.39
N ALA A 296 8.44 8.47 -5.82
CA ALA A 296 8.81 7.11 -6.22
C ALA A 296 9.10 7.08 -7.72
N MET A 297 10.20 6.46 -8.11
CA MET A 297 10.63 6.24 -9.49
C MET A 297 10.80 4.74 -9.69
N THR A 298 9.96 4.12 -10.53
CA THR A 298 9.96 2.67 -10.69
C THR A 298 10.05 2.30 -12.16
N PRO A 299 11.16 1.70 -12.62
CA PRO A 299 11.20 1.03 -13.91
C PRO A 299 10.27 -0.20 -13.85
N MET A 300 9.52 -0.44 -14.91
CA MET A 300 8.59 -1.58 -15.04
C MET A 300 8.79 -2.23 -16.42
N GLY A 301 9.93 -2.86 -16.61
CA GLY A 301 10.42 -3.26 -17.93
C GLY A 301 10.79 -2.03 -18.76
N THR A 302 10.17 -1.86 -19.93
CA THR A 302 10.39 -0.68 -20.78
C THR A 302 9.69 0.60 -20.29
N ASP A 303 8.75 0.46 -19.34
CA ASP A 303 7.97 1.57 -18.83
C ASP A 303 8.60 2.17 -17.59
N LEU A 304 8.29 3.44 -17.31
CA LEU A 304 8.69 4.14 -16.09
C LEU A 304 7.47 4.68 -15.37
N ARG A 305 7.30 4.35 -14.10
CA ARG A 305 6.27 4.95 -13.25
C ARG A 305 6.86 5.95 -12.28
N MET A 306 6.28 7.15 -12.25
CA MET A 306 6.55 8.17 -11.26
C MET A 306 5.34 8.33 -10.36
N GLY A 307 5.53 8.27 -9.03
CA GLY A 307 4.42 8.41 -8.09
C GLY A 307 4.78 9.24 -6.87
N GLY A 308 3.80 9.87 -6.25
CA GLY A 308 4.05 10.67 -5.07
C GLY A 308 2.78 11.26 -4.45
N THR A 309 3.00 12.19 -3.55
CA THR A 309 1.97 12.96 -2.83
C THR A 309 1.13 12.11 -1.87
N MET A 310 0.78 12.74 -0.76
CA MET A 310 -0.21 12.28 0.21
C MET A 310 -1.18 13.41 0.51
N GLU A 311 -2.40 13.31 -0.01
CA GLU A 311 -3.43 14.33 0.12
C GLU A 311 -4.65 13.78 0.87
N ILE A 312 -4.90 14.24 2.09
CA ILE A 312 -6.07 13.88 2.89
C ILE A 312 -7.17 14.92 2.64
N SER A 313 -7.91 14.73 1.55
CA SER A 313 -8.93 15.69 1.07
C SER A 313 -10.32 15.10 0.93
N GLY A 314 -10.51 13.85 1.35
CA GLY A 314 -11.75 13.07 1.20
C GLY A 314 -11.85 12.39 -0.17
N LEU A 315 -12.75 11.40 -0.24
CA LEU A 315 -12.89 10.51 -1.41
C LEU A 315 -13.41 11.20 -2.68
N GLN A 316 -14.06 12.36 -2.54
CA GLN A 316 -14.67 13.08 -3.68
C GLN A 316 -13.86 14.29 -4.17
N SER A 317 -12.65 14.50 -3.63
CA SER A 317 -11.85 15.66 -4.01
C SER A 317 -11.28 15.53 -5.43
N PRO A 318 -11.26 16.60 -6.23
CA PRO A 318 -10.69 16.57 -7.57
C PRO A 318 -9.17 16.39 -7.55
N MET A 319 -8.59 16.08 -8.70
CA MET A 319 -7.14 16.06 -8.89
C MET A 319 -6.55 17.47 -8.77
N LEU A 320 -5.42 17.58 -8.06
CA LEU A 320 -4.67 18.82 -7.93
C LEU A 320 -3.43 18.78 -8.85
N ILE A 321 -3.59 19.28 -10.07
CA ILE A 321 -2.56 19.23 -11.13
C ILE A 321 -1.20 19.80 -10.68
N LYS A 322 -1.16 20.85 -9.86
CA LYS A 322 0.09 21.43 -9.33
C LYS A 322 0.92 20.42 -8.53
N ARG A 323 0.27 19.46 -7.85
CA ARG A 323 0.96 18.39 -7.10
C ARG A 323 1.54 17.34 -8.03
N VAL A 324 0.83 17.03 -9.11
CA VAL A 324 1.35 16.13 -10.16
C VAL A 324 2.55 16.76 -10.86
N GLN A 325 2.48 18.07 -11.18
CA GLN A 325 3.61 18.82 -11.73
C GLN A 325 4.81 18.84 -10.79
N ALA A 326 4.59 18.89 -9.47
CA ALA A 326 5.68 18.83 -8.48
C ALA A 326 6.41 17.47 -8.51
N ILE A 327 5.67 16.35 -8.64
CA ILE A 327 6.26 15.01 -8.82
C ILE A 327 7.14 14.97 -10.05
N PHE A 328 6.63 15.43 -11.20
CA PHE A 328 7.38 15.45 -12.45
C PHE A 328 8.62 16.36 -12.39
N LYS A 329 8.48 17.53 -11.79
CA LYS A 329 9.60 18.47 -11.59
C LYS A 329 10.68 17.86 -10.70
N ALA A 330 10.30 17.18 -9.62
CA ALA A 330 11.25 16.48 -8.75
C ALA A 330 12.02 15.42 -9.54
N ALA A 331 11.33 14.57 -10.30
CA ALA A 331 11.95 13.56 -11.15
C ALA A 331 12.98 14.18 -12.12
N LYS A 332 12.62 15.26 -12.81
CA LYS A 332 13.53 15.97 -13.72
C LYS A 332 14.70 16.67 -13.01
N ASN A 333 14.55 17.03 -11.74
CA ASN A 333 15.66 17.57 -10.95
C ASN A 333 16.70 16.50 -10.57
N TYR A 334 16.24 15.26 -10.33
CA TYR A 334 17.14 14.14 -10.02
C TYR A 334 17.71 13.49 -11.28
N TYR A 335 16.93 13.46 -12.36
CA TYR A 335 17.30 12.87 -13.65
C TYR A 335 17.11 13.90 -14.78
N PRO A 336 18.07 14.85 -14.97
CA PRO A 336 17.89 16.00 -15.87
C PRO A 336 17.61 15.63 -17.32
N ASN A 337 18.27 14.60 -17.84
CA ASN A 337 18.17 14.14 -19.23
C ASN A 337 17.16 13.00 -19.46
N LEU A 338 16.35 12.65 -18.46
CA LEU A 338 15.32 11.61 -18.62
C LEU A 338 14.36 11.96 -19.79
N PRO A 339 14.22 11.11 -20.83
CA PRO A 339 13.57 11.48 -22.08
C PRO A 339 12.03 11.36 -22.02
N VAL A 340 11.42 12.03 -21.05
CA VAL A 340 9.96 12.05 -20.85
C VAL A 340 9.43 13.47 -20.76
N SER A 341 8.19 13.68 -21.23
CA SER A 341 7.47 14.95 -21.16
C SER A 341 6.27 14.85 -20.24
N PHE A 342 5.85 15.97 -19.63
CA PHE A 342 4.68 15.99 -18.75
C PHE A 342 3.43 15.47 -19.49
N PRO A 343 2.72 14.47 -18.96
CA PRO A 343 1.62 13.83 -19.67
C PRO A 343 0.35 14.68 -19.67
N SER A 344 -0.58 14.36 -20.57
CA SER A 344 -1.93 14.89 -20.54
C SER A 344 -2.69 14.38 -19.29
N SER A 345 -3.75 15.10 -18.90
CA SER A 345 -4.49 14.80 -17.67
C SER A 345 -5.12 13.40 -17.65
N GLU A 346 -5.49 12.85 -18.82
CA GLU A 346 -6.08 11.52 -18.97
C GLU A 346 -5.08 10.39 -18.65
N LYS A 347 -3.79 10.66 -18.80
CA LYS A 347 -2.70 9.71 -18.47
C LYS A 347 -2.23 9.81 -17.03
N ILE A 348 -2.84 10.67 -16.23
CA ILE A 348 -2.54 10.81 -14.81
C ILE A 348 -3.50 9.98 -14.01
N TRP A 349 -2.95 9.00 -13.29
CA TRP A 349 -3.72 8.17 -12.38
C TRP A 349 -3.70 8.74 -10.96
N TRP A 350 -4.78 8.53 -10.21
CA TRP A 350 -4.82 8.78 -8.77
C TRP A 350 -5.61 7.69 -8.02
N GLY A 351 -5.26 7.48 -6.75
CA GLY A 351 -5.97 6.53 -5.89
C GLY A 351 -5.83 6.92 -4.43
N TRP A 352 -6.65 6.28 -3.59
CA TRP A 352 -6.76 6.58 -2.17
C TRP A 352 -6.11 5.50 -1.31
N ARG A 353 -5.02 5.86 -0.63
CA ARG A 353 -4.35 5.00 0.34
C ARG A 353 -5.13 4.98 1.65
N PRO A 354 -5.48 3.81 2.20
CA PRO A 354 -6.21 3.70 3.47
C PRO A 354 -5.27 3.92 4.65
N LEU A 355 -5.32 5.11 5.28
CA LEU A 355 -4.39 5.51 6.34
C LEU A 355 -4.98 5.22 7.72
N SER A 356 -4.44 4.24 8.44
CA SER A 356 -4.65 4.06 9.88
C SER A 356 -3.88 5.11 10.68
N PRO A 357 -4.29 5.46 11.92
CA PRO A 357 -3.63 6.50 12.70
C PRO A 357 -2.21 6.15 13.17
N ASP A 358 -1.84 4.89 13.29
CA ASP A 358 -0.50 4.44 13.70
C ASP A 358 0.37 3.96 12.53
N GLY A 359 -0.21 3.88 11.32
CA GLY A 359 0.48 3.39 10.13
C GLY A 359 0.51 1.86 9.99
N LEU A 360 -0.03 1.09 10.96
CA LEU A 360 -0.17 -0.36 10.87
C LEU A 360 -1.52 -0.76 10.24
N PRO A 361 -1.61 -1.87 9.51
CA PRO A 361 -2.87 -2.35 8.98
C PRO A 361 -3.83 -2.84 10.09
N TYR A 362 -5.10 -2.96 9.73
CA TYR A 362 -6.07 -3.75 10.47
C TYR A 362 -6.12 -5.15 9.87
N ILE A 363 -5.81 -6.17 10.65
CA ILE A 363 -5.89 -7.58 10.23
C ILE A 363 -6.41 -8.39 11.40
N GLY A 364 -7.65 -8.88 11.31
CA GLY A 364 -8.21 -9.67 12.39
C GLY A 364 -9.72 -9.75 12.38
N ARG A 365 -10.26 -10.54 13.31
CA ARG A 365 -11.69 -10.60 13.63
C ARG A 365 -12.08 -9.41 14.47
N HIS A 366 -13.30 -8.90 14.26
CA HIS A 366 -13.90 -7.94 15.17
C HIS A 366 -14.67 -8.69 16.26
N SER A 367 -14.54 -8.26 17.52
CA SER A 367 -15.11 -8.97 18.69
C SER A 367 -16.63 -9.13 18.64
N ALA A 368 -17.35 -8.25 17.95
CA ALA A 368 -18.80 -8.34 17.79
C ALA A 368 -19.26 -9.47 16.87
N PHE A 369 -18.39 -10.03 16.03
CA PHE A 369 -18.77 -11.01 15.01
C PHE A 369 -17.82 -12.21 14.96
N ASP A 370 -18.39 -13.41 14.97
CA ASP A 370 -17.62 -14.66 15.00
C ASP A 370 -17.10 -15.06 13.61
N ASN A 371 -17.68 -14.52 12.52
CA ASN A 371 -17.38 -14.90 11.14
C ASN A 371 -16.95 -13.71 10.24
N LEU A 372 -16.57 -12.58 10.84
CA LEU A 372 -16.14 -11.39 10.12
C LEU A 372 -14.66 -11.11 10.34
N VAL A 373 -13.90 -11.00 9.25
CA VAL A 373 -12.49 -10.57 9.25
C VAL A 373 -12.37 -9.24 8.54
N LEU A 374 -11.69 -8.29 9.18
CA LEU A 374 -11.36 -6.99 8.59
C LEU A 374 -9.90 -6.98 8.14
N SER A 375 -9.67 -6.45 6.94
CA SER A 375 -8.34 -6.35 6.35
C SER A 375 -8.20 -5.03 5.59
N GLY A 376 -7.50 -4.06 6.18
CA GLY A 376 -7.40 -2.71 5.60
C GLY A 376 -6.42 -1.82 6.34
N GLY A 377 -6.38 -0.53 6.00
CA GLY A 377 -5.51 0.41 6.69
C GLY A 377 -4.01 0.31 6.36
N HIS A 378 -3.66 -0.34 5.26
CA HIS A 378 -2.27 -0.62 4.86
C HIS A 378 -1.47 0.62 4.40
N ALA A 379 -2.06 1.78 4.40
CA ALA A 379 -1.42 3.05 4.02
C ALA A 379 -0.72 2.95 2.63
N MET A 380 0.57 3.26 2.58
CA MET A 380 1.38 3.17 1.36
C MET A 380 1.90 1.74 1.11
N LEU A 381 1.88 0.88 2.11
CA LEU A 381 2.50 -0.44 2.11
C LEU A 381 1.56 -1.55 1.63
N GLY A 382 0.39 -1.21 1.07
CA GLY A 382 -0.61 -2.19 0.68
C GLY A 382 -0.08 -3.29 -0.24
N LEU A 383 0.75 -2.95 -1.23
CA LEU A 383 1.38 -3.94 -2.10
C LEU A 383 2.44 -4.75 -1.34
N SER A 384 3.31 -4.08 -0.59
CA SER A 384 4.37 -4.72 0.21
C SER A 384 3.84 -5.69 1.27
N LEU A 385 2.60 -5.51 1.73
CA LEU A 385 1.98 -6.32 2.79
C LEU A 385 0.93 -7.32 2.27
N ALA A 386 0.62 -7.30 0.96
CA ALA A 386 -0.55 -7.98 0.43
C ALA A 386 -0.48 -9.51 0.60
N ALA A 387 0.64 -10.13 0.28
CA ALA A 387 0.79 -11.57 0.36
C ALA A 387 0.69 -12.07 1.81
N ALA A 388 1.39 -11.45 2.76
CA ALA A 388 1.28 -11.81 4.18
C ALA A 388 -0.12 -11.57 4.73
N THR A 389 -0.74 -10.44 4.38
CA THR A 389 -2.11 -10.16 4.79
C THR A 389 -3.07 -11.23 4.28
N GLY A 390 -2.95 -11.64 3.03
CA GLY A 390 -3.77 -12.71 2.46
C GLY A 390 -3.58 -14.05 3.19
N LYS A 391 -2.35 -14.42 3.50
CA LYS A 391 -2.01 -15.61 4.28
C LYS A 391 -2.61 -15.57 5.68
N LEU A 392 -2.43 -14.47 6.41
CA LEU A 392 -2.98 -14.29 7.75
C LEU A 392 -4.52 -14.33 7.75
N VAL A 393 -5.18 -13.75 6.74
CA VAL A 393 -6.64 -13.82 6.58
C VAL A 393 -7.09 -15.27 6.42
N GLU A 394 -6.41 -16.08 5.61
CA GLU A 394 -6.71 -17.51 5.45
C GLU A 394 -6.57 -18.25 6.78
N GLU A 395 -5.48 -18.02 7.51
CA GLU A 395 -5.23 -18.64 8.81
C GLU A 395 -6.31 -18.28 9.85
N ILE A 396 -6.72 -16.99 9.89
CA ILE A 396 -7.79 -16.52 10.78
C ILE A 396 -9.13 -17.17 10.42
N VAL A 397 -9.50 -17.20 9.13
CA VAL A 397 -10.76 -17.81 8.67
C VAL A 397 -10.76 -19.30 8.95
N GLY A 398 -9.65 -19.98 8.67
CA GLY A 398 -9.46 -21.40 8.91
C GLY A 398 -9.33 -21.80 10.38
N GLY A 399 -9.29 -20.85 11.32
CA GLY A 399 -9.08 -21.11 12.75
C GLY A 399 -7.71 -21.70 13.06
N LYS A 400 -6.71 -21.41 12.22
CA LYS A 400 -5.32 -21.86 12.35
C LYS A 400 -4.52 -20.93 13.27
N LYS A 401 -3.38 -21.40 13.76
CA LYS A 401 -2.38 -20.51 14.36
C LYS A 401 -1.81 -19.63 13.27
N THR A 402 -1.76 -18.32 13.51
CA THR A 402 -1.18 -17.35 12.56
C THR A 402 0.33 -17.52 12.45
N SER A 403 0.86 -17.33 11.25
CA SER A 403 2.30 -17.44 10.92
C SER A 403 3.17 -16.44 11.68
N MET A 404 2.56 -15.39 12.27
CA MET A 404 3.21 -14.39 13.13
C MET A 404 2.22 -13.89 14.20
N ASP A 405 2.72 -13.15 15.19
CA ASP A 405 1.86 -12.44 16.15
C ASP A 405 1.16 -11.25 15.48
N ILE A 406 -0.17 -11.26 15.47
CA ILE A 406 -1.02 -10.22 14.86
C ILE A 406 -1.61 -9.24 15.88
N THR A 407 -1.20 -9.29 17.14
CA THR A 407 -1.74 -8.44 18.23
C THR A 407 -1.63 -6.96 17.90
N ALA A 408 -0.53 -6.54 17.27
CA ALA A 408 -0.33 -5.16 16.83
C ALA A 408 -1.30 -4.70 15.75
N PHE A 409 -1.89 -5.63 14.99
CA PHE A 409 -2.82 -5.36 13.89
C PHE A 409 -4.30 -5.47 14.30
N ASN A 410 -4.56 -5.66 15.60
CA ASN A 410 -5.92 -5.77 16.13
C ASN A 410 -6.81 -4.65 15.61
N VAL A 411 -7.99 -5.02 15.12
CA VAL A 411 -8.95 -4.10 14.49
C VAL A 411 -9.60 -3.14 15.49
N GLU A 412 -9.57 -3.46 16.78
CA GLU A 412 -10.15 -2.70 17.89
C GLU A 412 -9.09 -1.97 18.76
N ARG A 413 -7.85 -1.84 18.28
CA ARG A 413 -6.72 -1.27 19.05
C ARG A 413 -6.82 0.22 19.42
N TYR A 414 -7.89 0.89 19.01
CA TYR A 414 -8.19 2.28 19.35
C TYR A 414 -9.46 2.43 20.22
N ASN A 415 -10.12 1.32 20.52
CA ASN A 415 -11.31 1.30 21.38
C ASN A 415 -10.92 1.34 22.86
#